data_890bece780dbc2928c04e0e9ca503ef6
#
_entry.id   890bece780dbc2928c04e0e9ca503ef6
#
_cell.length_a   1.000
_cell.length_b   1.000
_cell.length_c   1.000
_cell.angle_alpha   90.00
_cell.angle_beta   90.00
_cell.angle_gamma   90.00
#
_symmetry.space_group_name_H-M   'P 1'
#
loop_
_entity.id
_entity.type
_entity.pdbx_description
1 polymer ?
#
loop_
_entity_poly.entity_id
_entity_poly.type
_entity_poly.pdbx_seq_one_letter_code
_entity_poly.pdbx_strand_id
1 'polypeptide(L)'
;MLNKFLLFVTFIMMGLNSISKNASFYGGRLHGSMTASGERFNQNDFTAAHKTLPFGTKVRVTNPNNGKSVIVRINDRGPYVKNRIIDLSTASFKAIEDPNIGVIKDVIIDVLELGDGKRIFPTFSESGRRRHRR
;
A
#
# COMPACT_ATOMS: atom_id res chain seq x y z
N MET A 1 -44.28 -6.99 8.20
CA MET A 1 -42.94 -7.58 8.34
C MET A 1 -41.93 -6.70 7.62
N LEU A 2 -41.13 -5.99 8.34
CA LEU A 2 -39.99 -5.29 7.76
C LEU A 2 -39.01 -6.31 7.20
N ASN A 3 -38.87 -6.30 5.89
CA ASN A 3 -37.98 -7.19 5.20
C ASN A 3 -36.52 -6.88 5.62
N LYS A 4 -35.83 -7.84 6.22
CA LYS A 4 -34.41 -7.71 6.61
C LYS A 4 -33.51 -7.26 5.45
N PHE A 5 -33.94 -7.52 4.22
CA PHE A 5 -33.30 -7.08 2.99
C PHE A 5 -33.37 -5.55 2.79
N LEU A 6 -34.48 -4.91 3.15
CA LEU A 6 -34.67 -3.47 3.04
C LEU A 6 -33.77 -2.71 4.04
N LEU A 7 -33.63 -3.24 5.27
CA LEU A 7 -32.73 -2.70 6.30
C LEU A 7 -31.26 -2.79 5.88
N PHE A 8 -30.87 -3.86 5.22
CA PHE A 8 -29.50 -4.06 4.72
C PHE A 8 -29.18 -3.09 3.57
N VAL A 9 -30.10 -2.89 2.65
CA VAL A 9 -29.98 -1.92 1.54
C VAL A 9 -29.91 -0.48 2.07
N THR A 10 -30.72 -0.13 3.09
CA THR A 10 -30.70 1.20 3.71
C THR A 10 -29.39 1.47 4.44
N PHE A 11 -28.81 0.47 5.10
CA PHE A 11 -27.52 0.58 5.77
C PHE A 11 -26.37 0.78 4.77
N ILE A 12 -26.39 0.09 3.63
CA ILE A 12 -25.42 0.27 2.54
C ILE A 12 -25.52 1.68 1.94
N MET A 13 -26.73 2.21 1.77
CA MET A 13 -26.94 3.56 1.22
C MET A 13 -26.49 4.67 2.18
N MET A 14 -26.57 4.47 3.49
CA MET A 14 -26.06 5.42 4.49
C MET A 14 -24.53 5.37 4.64
N GLY A 15 -23.88 4.28 4.23
CA GLY A 15 -22.43 4.11 4.24
C GLY A 15 -21.71 4.66 3.00
N LEU A 16 -22.46 5.20 2.02
CA LEU A 16 -21.91 5.77 0.79
C LEU A 16 -21.49 7.24 0.93
N ASN A 17 -20.97 7.64 2.08
CA ASN A 17 -20.09 8.80 2.10
C ASN A 17 -18.87 8.42 1.25
N SER A 18 -18.79 8.98 0.06
CA SER A 18 -17.70 8.73 -0.87
C SER A 18 -16.39 9.15 -0.21
N ILE A 19 -15.73 8.20 0.43
CA ILE A 19 -14.35 8.37 0.85
C ILE A 19 -13.55 8.38 -0.43
N SER A 20 -13.04 9.55 -0.82
CA SER A 20 -12.13 9.65 -1.97
C SER A 20 -10.94 8.73 -1.73
N LYS A 21 -10.86 7.67 -2.51
CA LYS A 21 -9.83 6.64 -2.42
C LYS A 21 -8.75 6.93 -3.45
N ASN A 22 -7.89 7.89 -3.14
CA ASN A 22 -6.86 8.30 -4.07
C ASN A 22 -5.56 7.52 -3.85
N ALA A 23 -4.84 7.27 -4.91
CA ALA A 23 -3.48 6.76 -4.88
C ALA A 23 -2.50 7.86 -5.27
N SER A 24 -1.36 7.88 -4.60
CA SER A 24 -0.19 8.65 -5.00
C SER A 24 1.04 7.75 -5.01
N PHE A 25 2.21 8.31 -5.24
CA PHE A 25 3.46 7.58 -5.07
C PHE A 25 4.47 8.40 -4.28
N TYR A 26 5.38 7.70 -3.64
CA TYR A 26 6.53 8.35 -3.02
C TYR A 26 7.77 8.19 -3.90
N GLY A 27 8.43 9.32 -4.12
CA GLY A 27 9.51 9.42 -5.11
C GLY A 27 10.85 8.91 -4.64
N GLY A 28 11.85 9.05 -5.50
CA GLY A 28 13.19 8.52 -5.35
C GLY A 28 13.98 8.95 -4.11
N ARG A 29 13.55 10.00 -3.41
CA ARG A 29 14.17 10.43 -2.14
C ARG A 29 14.14 9.35 -1.06
N LEU A 30 13.15 8.45 -1.09
CA LEU A 30 12.97 7.38 -0.12
C LEU A 30 13.66 6.08 -0.53
N HIS A 31 14.22 6.03 -1.73
CA HIS A 31 14.94 4.84 -2.20
C HIS A 31 16.07 4.47 -1.22
N GLY A 32 16.06 3.21 -0.77
CA GLY A 32 16.97 2.70 0.24
C GLY A 32 16.59 2.96 1.70
N SER A 33 15.55 3.77 1.96
CA SER A 33 15.05 4.02 3.31
C SER A 33 14.35 2.79 3.89
N MET A 34 14.35 2.66 5.22
CA MET A 34 13.65 1.58 5.91
C MET A 34 12.15 1.80 5.87
N THR A 35 11.41 0.78 5.45
CA THR A 35 9.95 0.77 5.54
C THR A 35 9.47 0.26 6.91
N ALA A 36 8.20 0.44 7.22
CA ALA A 36 7.61 -0.04 8.46
C ALA A 36 7.67 -1.57 8.61
N SER A 37 7.72 -2.32 7.51
CA SER A 37 7.92 -3.77 7.53
C SER A 37 9.34 -4.21 7.89
N GLY A 38 10.29 -3.29 7.90
CA GLY A 38 11.73 -3.59 8.07
C GLY A 38 12.45 -3.89 6.76
N GLU A 39 11.75 -3.91 5.66
CA GLU A 39 12.32 -4.00 4.31
C GLU A 39 12.80 -2.62 3.85
N ARG A 40 13.89 -2.56 3.11
CA ARG A 40 14.32 -1.31 2.49
C ARG A 40 13.43 -1.00 1.29
N PHE A 41 13.01 0.25 1.18
CA PHE A 41 12.25 0.70 0.03
C PHE A 41 13.10 0.67 -1.24
N ASN A 42 12.58 0.02 -2.27
CA ASN A 42 13.14 0.03 -3.62
C ASN A 42 12.08 0.60 -4.57
N GLN A 43 12.36 1.77 -5.16
CA GLN A 43 11.45 2.45 -6.08
C GLN A 43 11.13 1.65 -7.35
N ASN A 44 11.95 0.66 -7.69
CA ASN A 44 11.79 -0.18 -8.88
C ASN A 44 11.00 -1.46 -8.61
N ASP A 45 10.68 -1.76 -7.36
CA ASP A 45 9.84 -2.89 -6.98
C ASP A 45 8.35 -2.52 -7.01
N PHE A 46 7.50 -3.52 -7.19
CA PHE A 46 6.04 -3.34 -7.12
C PHE A 46 5.55 -3.48 -5.68
N THR A 47 5.65 -2.39 -4.94
CA THR A 47 5.26 -2.30 -3.53
C THR A 47 4.40 -1.07 -3.26
N ALA A 48 3.76 -1.07 -2.10
CA ALA A 48 2.94 0.04 -1.67
C ALA A 48 2.86 0.16 -0.15
N ALA A 49 2.50 1.36 0.31
CA ALA A 49 2.09 1.63 1.68
C ALA A 49 0.57 1.62 1.80
N HIS A 50 0.06 0.99 2.85
CA HIS A 50 -1.35 0.98 3.24
C HIS A 50 -1.45 1.07 4.76
N LYS A 51 -2.52 1.72 5.25
CA LYS A 51 -2.66 1.99 6.69
C LYS A 51 -2.81 0.74 7.54
N THR A 52 -3.53 -0.26 7.07
CA THR A 52 -4.01 -1.38 7.91
C THR A 52 -3.80 -2.76 7.31
N LEU A 53 -3.70 -2.93 5.99
CA LEU A 53 -3.50 -4.25 5.40
C LEU A 53 -2.20 -4.88 5.92
N PRO A 54 -2.22 -6.17 6.28
CA PRO A 54 -1.03 -6.86 6.78
C PRO A 54 0.15 -6.77 5.80
N PHE A 55 1.37 -6.65 6.32
CA PHE A 55 2.56 -6.72 5.46
C PHE A 55 2.60 -8.03 4.68
N GLY A 56 3.00 -7.97 3.43
CA GLY A 56 2.99 -9.10 2.51
C GLY A 56 1.68 -9.29 1.76
N THR A 57 0.63 -8.55 2.10
CA THR A 57 -0.65 -8.58 1.36
C THR A 57 -0.42 -8.15 -0.09
N LYS A 58 -0.95 -8.93 -1.03
CA LYS A 58 -0.96 -8.59 -2.45
C LYS A 58 -2.30 -8.00 -2.83
N VAL A 59 -2.25 -6.84 -3.43
CA VAL A 59 -3.44 -6.14 -3.92
C VAL A 59 -3.29 -5.79 -5.39
N ARG A 60 -4.41 -5.84 -6.13
CA ARG A 60 -4.49 -5.24 -7.44
C ARG A 60 -5.01 -3.82 -7.29
N VAL A 61 -4.27 -2.87 -7.81
CA VAL A 61 -4.67 -1.47 -7.88
C VAL A 61 -5.03 -1.15 -9.33
N THR A 62 -6.24 -0.71 -9.55
CA THR A 62 -6.75 -0.37 -10.88
C THR A 62 -7.00 1.13 -10.98
N ASN A 63 -6.47 1.73 -12.04
CA ASN A 63 -6.78 3.10 -12.41
C ASN A 63 -8.08 3.09 -13.24
N PRO A 64 -9.20 3.63 -12.71
CA PRO A 64 -10.49 3.56 -13.41
C PRO A 64 -10.54 4.43 -14.66
N ASN A 65 -9.64 5.41 -14.79
CA ASN A 65 -9.63 6.35 -15.92
C ASN A 65 -9.10 5.72 -17.22
N ASN A 66 -8.22 4.72 -17.10
CA ASN A 66 -7.62 4.05 -18.27
C ASN A 66 -7.73 2.52 -18.25
N GLY A 67 -8.28 1.94 -17.17
CA GLY A 67 -8.43 0.51 -17.00
C GLY A 67 -7.14 -0.27 -16.71
N LYS A 68 -5.99 0.41 -16.61
CA LYS A 68 -4.72 -0.24 -16.28
C LYS A 68 -4.66 -0.65 -14.81
N SER A 69 -4.07 -1.78 -14.54
CA SER A 69 -3.89 -2.30 -13.18
C SER A 69 -2.46 -2.78 -12.93
N VAL A 70 -2.10 -2.83 -11.67
CA VAL A 70 -0.82 -3.33 -11.19
C VAL A 70 -1.05 -4.13 -9.91
N ILE A 71 -0.29 -5.20 -9.73
CA ILE A 71 -0.29 -5.98 -8.48
C ILE A 71 0.90 -5.52 -7.65
N VAL A 72 0.62 -5.12 -6.41
CA VAL A 72 1.63 -4.63 -5.47
C VAL A 72 1.59 -5.42 -4.17
N ARG A 73 2.72 -5.46 -3.50
CA ARG A 73 2.87 -6.05 -2.16
C ARG A 73 2.94 -4.93 -1.12
N ILE A 74 2.13 -5.03 -0.09
CA ILE A 74 2.13 -4.06 1.01
C ILE A 74 3.35 -4.32 1.90
N ASN A 75 4.21 -3.33 2.03
CA ASN A 75 5.43 -3.40 2.86
C ASN A 75 5.66 -2.17 3.74
N ASP A 76 4.73 -1.21 3.73
CA ASP A 76 4.88 0.02 4.49
C ASP A 76 3.53 0.50 5.04
N ARG A 77 3.57 1.48 5.95
CA ARG A 77 2.40 2.13 6.55
C ARG A 77 2.23 3.55 6.02
N GLY A 78 1.00 3.97 5.94
CA GLY A 78 0.52 5.21 5.33
C GLY A 78 -0.39 4.90 4.15
N PRO A 79 -0.79 5.91 3.41
CA PRO A 79 -0.55 7.35 3.59
C PRO A 79 -1.34 7.93 4.77
N TYR A 80 -0.80 8.97 5.39
CA TYR A 80 -1.47 9.71 6.48
C TYR A 80 -2.02 11.06 6.01
N VAL A 81 -2.11 11.24 4.71
CA VAL A 81 -2.71 12.40 4.07
C VAL A 81 -4.17 12.10 3.79
N LYS A 82 -5.03 13.08 4.08
CA LYS A 82 -6.48 12.97 3.85
C LYS A 82 -6.79 12.61 2.39
N ASN A 83 -7.79 11.77 2.19
CA ASN A 83 -8.27 11.30 0.88
C ASN A 83 -7.32 10.38 0.11
N ARG A 84 -6.17 9.99 0.66
CA ARG A 84 -5.31 8.96 0.08
C ARG A 84 -5.46 7.65 0.82
N ILE A 85 -5.59 6.56 0.08
CA ILE A 85 -5.74 5.21 0.64
C ILE A 85 -4.48 4.37 0.46
N ILE A 86 -3.71 4.63 -0.58
CA ILE A 86 -2.52 3.85 -0.93
C ILE A 86 -1.45 4.76 -1.52
N ASP A 87 -0.20 4.55 -1.13
CA ASP A 87 0.96 5.16 -1.76
C ASP A 87 1.77 4.07 -2.48
N LEU A 88 1.87 4.21 -3.78
CA LEU A 88 2.55 3.26 -4.65
C LEU A 88 4.06 3.55 -4.72
N SER A 89 4.86 2.53 -4.96
CA SER A 89 6.24 2.74 -5.42
C SER A 89 6.23 3.44 -6.79
N THR A 90 7.34 4.04 -7.15
CA THR A 90 7.48 4.72 -8.45
C THR A 90 7.17 3.77 -9.62
N ALA A 91 7.74 2.56 -9.61
CA ALA A 91 7.48 1.56 -10.65
C ALA A 91 5.99 1.16 -10.72
N SER A 92 5.35 0.99 -9.57
CA SER A 92 3.92 0.64 -9.50
C SER A 92 3.04 1.74 -10.08
N PHE A 93 3.31 3.00 -9.73
CA PHE A 93 2.56 4.13 -10.25
C PHE A 93 2.72 4.28 -11.77
N LYS A 94 3.95 4.20 -12.26
CA LYS A 94 4.26 4.27 -13.70
C LYS A 94 3.57 3.19 -14.52
N ALA A 95 3.28 2.04 -13.93
CA ALA A 95 2.60 0.95 -14.61
C ALA A 95 1.14 1.28 -14.97
N ILE A 96 0.50 2.22 -14.26
CA ILE A 96 -0.92 2.53 -14.41
C ILE A 96 -1.22 4.01 -14.69
N GLU A 97 -0.25 4.90 -14.56
CA GLU A 97 -0.43 6.34 -14.82
C GLU A 97 0.90 7.03 -15.14
N ASP A 98 0.82 8.19 -15.78
CA ASP A 98 1.95 9.09 -15.94
C ASP A 98 2.34 9.69 -14.58
N PRO A 99 3.61 9.60 -14.15
CA PRO A 99 4.06 10.17 -12.88
C PRO A 99 3.83 11.68 -12.75
N ASN A 100 3.77 12.41 -13.84
CA ASN A 100 3.50 13.85 -13.83
C ASN A 100 2.10 14.21 -13.32
N ILE A 101 1.16 13.26 -13.35
CA ILE A 101 -0.18 13.44 -12.79
C ILE A 101 -0.14 13.42 -11.25
N GLY A 102 0.72 12.64 -10.66
CA GLY A 102 1.01 12.60 -9.22
C GLY A 102 -0.04 11.92 -8.34
N VAL A 103 -1.31 12.03 -8.67
CA VAL A 103 -2.43 11.44 -7.91
C VAL A 103 -3.44 10.82 -8.86
N ILE A 104 -3.83 9.57 -8.60
CA ILE A 104 -4.92 8.89 -9.29
C ILE A 104 -6.15 8.94 -8.38
N LYS A 105 -7.23 9.51 -8.86
CA LYS A 105 -8.50 9.60 -8.12
C LYS A 105 -9.28 8.30 -8.21
N ASP A 106 -9.94 7.93 -7.11
CA ASP A 106 -10.91 6.86 -7.03
C ASP A 106 -10.39 5.49 -7.51
N VAL A 107 -9.15 5.16 -7.17
CA VAL A 107 -8.56 3.85 -7.50
C VAL A 107 -9.40 2.71 -6.92
N ILE A 108 -9.41 1.59 -7.63
CA ILE A 108 -10.05 0.35 -7.20
C ILE A 108 -8.95 -0.54 -6.60
N ILE A 109 -9.17 -1.01 -5.38
CA ILE A 109 -8.25 -1.90 -4.68
C ILE A 109 -8.93 -3.24 -4.44
N ASP A 110 -8.36 -4.30 -4.98
CA ASP A 110 -8.78 -5.68 -4.77
C ASP A 110 -7.71 -6.44 -4.02
N VAL A 111 -8.05 -6.97 -2.84
CA VAL A 111 -7.13 -7.82 -2.07
C VAL A 111 -7.12 -9.20 -2.70
N LEU A 112 -5.95 -9.63 -3.20
CA LEU A 112 -5.76 -10.92 -3.86
C LEU A 112 -5.32 -12.01 -2.88
N GLU A 113 -4.44 -11.65 -1.94
CA GLU A 113 -3.85 -12.57 -0.97
C GLU A 113 -3.44 -11.79 0.28
N LEU A 114 -3.90 -12.23 1.45
CA LEU A 114 -3.48 -11.63 2.72
C LEU A 114 -2.06 -12.05 3.06
N GLY A 115 -1.22 -11.09 3.45
CA GLY A 115 0.09 -11.35 4.02
C GLY A 115 0.01 -11.82 5.47
N ASP A 116 1.13 -12.30 6.00
CA ASP A 116 1.24 -12.76 7.39
C ASP A 116 1.46 -11.62 8.41
N GLY A 117 1.69 -10.41 7.92
CA GLY A 117 1.91 -9.22 8.73
C GLY A 117 3.27 -9.16 9.42
N LYS A 118 4.15 -10.13 9.19
CA LYS A 118 5.45 -10.20 9.85
C LYS A 118 6.37 -9.09 9.36
N ARG A 119 7.10 -8.51 10.32
CA ARG A 119 8.18 -7.56 10.01
C ARG A 119 9.46 -8.33 9.73
N ILE A 120 10.20 -7.85 8.75
CA ILE A 120 11.55 -8.31 8.48
C ILE A 120 12.47 -7.51 9.41
N PHE A 121 12.98 -8.17 10.44
CA PHE A 121 14.06 -7.56 11.24
C PHE A 121 15.37 -7.79 10.52
N PRO A 122 16.20 -6.76 10.31
CA PRO A 122 17.56 -7.00 9.86
C PRO A 122 18.20 -7.92 10.90
N THR A 123 18.61 -9.10 10.47
CA THR A 123 19.45 -9.96 11.31
C THR A 123 20.75 -9.23 11.50
N PHE A 124 20.96 -8.70 12.70
CA PHE A 124 22.30 -8.28 13.11
C PHE A 124 23.17 -9.53 13.10
N SER A 125 23.94 -9.68 12.04
CA SER A 125 25.04 -10.64 12.05
C SER A 125 25.98 -10.23 13.19
N GLU A 126 26.03 -11.03 14.24
CA GLU A 126 26.98 -10.87 15.34
C GLU A 126 28.45 -11.14 14.92
N SER A 127 28.83 -10.85 13.71
CA SER A 127 30.20 -10.97 13.23
C SER A 127 31.00 -9.67 13.49
N GLY A 128 31.19 -9.33 14.76
CA GLY A 128 31.96 -8.11 15.08
C GLY A 128 32.52 -8.00 16.49
N ARG A 129 32.27 -8.94 17.39
CA ARG A 129 32.98 -8.98 18.68
C ARG A 129 34.33 -9.71 18.55
N ARG A 130 35.28 -9.10 17.89
CA ARG A 130 36.68 -9.41 18.17
C ARG A 130 36.99 -8.90 19.57
N ARG A 131 37.02 -9.79 20.53
CA ARG A 131 37.57 -9.53 21.84
C ARG A 131 39.04 -9.25 21.66
N HIS A 132 39.43 -7.97 21.81
CA HIS A 132 40.79 -7.65 22.17
C HIS A 132 40.98 -8.06 23.62
N ARG A 133 41.52 -9.24 23.85
CA ARG A 133 42.18 -9.55 25.12
C ARG A 133 43.62 -9.03 25.01
N ARG A 134 43.92 -8.04 25.82
CA ARG A 134 45.26 -7.78 26.26
C ARG A 134 45.58 -8.68 27.43
#